data_215e9febd0146dc623b1d0a424bdaf74
#
_entry.id   215e9febd0146dc623b1d0a424bdaf74
#
_cell.length_a   1.000
_cell.length_b   1.000
_cell.length_c   1.000
_cell.angle_alpha   90.00
_cell.angle_beta   90.00
_cell.angle_gamma   90.00
#
_symmetry.space_group_name_H-M   'P 1'
#
loop_
_entity.id
_entity.type
_entity.pdbx_description
1 polymer ?
#
loop_
_entity_poly.entity_id
_entity_poly.type
_entity_poly.pdbx_seq_one_letter_code
_entity_poly.pdbx_strand_id
1 'polypeptide(L)'
;EVLGIGDVVNLPNGWFDSFIYLHLENTGTAYTLRVNDRTVAVVEDPFAPADFDLTPYVKQGDNIILLELHESNTPELQKGFTPTPVKPFTNSYLFAQEKRSIRDFNVALIPDSTRKFGVLDLEVIVQNGYNYEEPITVGFDIYAPNGKLLDFSVNDITVPGRSLDT
;
A
#
# COMPACT_ATOMS: atom_id res chain seq x y z
N GLU A 1 -1.63 20.51 -23.93
CA GLU A 1 -1.36 21.31 -22.71
C GLU A 1 -1.36 20.38 -21.53
N VAL A 2 -0.30 20.36 -20.72
CA VAL A 2 -0.22 19.51 -19.52
C VAL A 2 -0.76 20.31 -18.36
N LEU A 3 -1.81 19.80 -17.72
CA LEU A 3 -2.36 20.39 -16.50
C LEU A 3 -1.66 19.78 -15.29
N GLY A 4 -0.90 20.59 -14.55
CA GLY A 4 -0.27 20.19 -13.29
C GLY A 4 -1.19 20.51 -12.10
N ILE A 5 -1.45 19.51 -11.25
CA ILE A 5 -2.14 19.68 -9.97
C ILE A 5 -1.22 19.19 -8.88
N GLY A 6 -0.90 20.05 -7.91
CA GLY A 6 0.06 19.71 -6.86
C GLY A 6 -0.33 20.23 -5.50
N ASP A 7 0.29 19.63 -4.50
CA ASP A 7 0.19 20.04 -3.10
C ASP A 7 1.56 19.99 -2.42
N VAL A 8 1.70 20.78 -1.36
CA VAL A 8 2.90 20.78 -0.50
C VAL A 8 2.56 20.07 0.80
N VAL A 9 3.28 18.98 1.07
CA VAL A 9 3.03 18.15 2.24
C VAL A 9 4.24 18.17 3.14
N ASN A 10 4.02 18.50 4.42
CA ASN A 10 5.04 18.37 5.47
C ASN A 10 4.87 17.02 6.17
N LEU A 11 5.87 16.15 6.05
CA LEU A 11 5.83 14.81 6.64
C LEU A 11 6.22 14.85 8.12
N PRO A 12 5.52 14.11 9.00
CA PRO A 12 5.90 13.98 10.40
C PRO A 12 7.28 13.39 10.55
N ASN A 13 8.09 13.92 11.46
CA ASN A 13 9.48 13.45 11.70
C ASN A 13 9.55 11.94 12.02
N GLY A 14 8.54 11.38 12.70
CA GLY A 14 8.49 9.97 13.05
C GLY A 14 8.30 9.01 11.87
N TRP A 15 8.00 9.54 10.66
CA TRP A 15 7.79 8.70 9.48
C TRP A 15 9.09 8.30 8.76
N PHE A 16 10.21 8.99 9.02
CA PHE A 16 11.46 8.77 8.25
C PHE A 16 12.17 7.45 8.51
N ASP A 17 11.77 6.68 9.54
CA ASP A 17 12.21 5.29 9.73
C ASP A 17 11.19 4.26 9.20
N SER A 18 10.24 4.70 8.41
CA SER A 18 9.19 3.88 7.80
C SER A 18 9.27 3.91 6.28
N PHE A 19 8.56 3.03 5.63
CA PHE A 19 8.18 3.20 4.23
C PHE A 19 7.07 4.23 4.15
N ILE A 20 7.13 5.12 3.18
CA ILE A 20 6.15 6.18 2.97
C ILE A 20 5.46 5.95 1.64
N TYR A 21 4.15 5.81 1.68
CA TYR A 21 3.32 5.53 0.52
C TYR A 21 2.31 6.64 0.27
N LEU A 22 2.00 6.85 -1.01
CA LEU A 22 0.87 7.65 -1.46
C LEU A 22 -0.17 6.71 -2.05
N HIS A 23 -1.37 6.71 -1.48
CA HIS A 23 -2.54 6.10 -2.07
C HIS A 23 -3.25 7.12 -2.96
N LEU A 24 -3.42 6.80 -4.23
CA LEU A 24 -4.23 7.57 -5.17
C LEU A 24 -5.43 6.76 -5.60
N GLU A 25 -6.60 7.37 -5.45
CA GLU A 25 -7.84 6.89 -6.02
C GLU A 25 -7.93 7.24 -7.52
N ASN A 26 -9.09 7.04 -8.10
CA ASN A 26 -9.38 7.39 -9.49
C ASN A 26 -9.05 8.85 -9.82
N THR A 27 -8.11 9.07 -10.70
CA THR A 27 -7.68 10.41 -11.18
C THR A 27 -8.45 10.88 -12.42
N GLY A 28 -9.23 10.00 -13.04
CA GLY A 28 -10.07 10.28 -14.21
C GLY A 28 -9.31 10.45 -15.54
N THR A 29 -8.00 10.60 -15.51
CA THR A 29 -7.14 10.71 -16.70
C THR A 29 -5.75 10.18 -16.39
N ALA A 30 -5.05 9.69 -17.42
CA ALA A 30 -3.66 9.28 -17.31
C ALA A 30 -2.79 10.42 -16.76
N TYR A 31 -1.75 10.08 -16.00
CA TYR A 31 -0.93 11.07 -15.32
C TYR A 31 0.51 10.63 -15.13
N THR A 32 1.38 11.61 -14.93
CA THR A 32 2.72 11.41 -14.38
C THR A 32 2.73 11.89 -12.92
N LEU A 33 3.08 11.00 -11.99
CA LEU A 33 3.31 11.36 -10.59
C LEU A 33 4.75 11.82 -10.41
N ARG A 34 4.92 13.01 -9.84
CA ARG A 34 6.24 13.55 -9.46
C ARG A 34 6.27 13.93 -7.99
N VAL A 35 7.42 13.72 -7.38
CA VAL A 35 7.71 14.15 -6.00
C VAL A 35 9.07 14.84 -5.99
N ASN A 36 9.12 16.09 -5.51
CA ASN A 36 10.33 16.90 -5.45
C ASN A 36 11.09 16.93 -6.80
N ASP A 37 10.39 17.21 -7.89
CA ASP A 37 10.88 17.25 -9.27
C ASP A 37 11.37 15.89 -9.85
N ARG A 38 11.25 14.80 -9.12
CA ARG A 38 11.58 13.45 -9.58
C ARG A 38 10.32 12.69 -10.00
N THR A 39 10.37 12.05 -11.15
CA THR A 39 9.28 11.19 -11.61
C THR A 39 9.26 9.89 -10.78
N VAL A 40 8.10 9.59 -10.20
CA VAL A 40 7.83 8.36 -9.45
C VAL A 40 7.21 7.30 -10.37
N ALA A 41 6.17 7.69 -11.12
CA ALA A 41 5.45 6.79 -12.00
C ALA A 41 4.79 7.54 -13.16
N VAL A 42 4.55 6.81 -14.25
CA VAL A 42 3.65 7.20 -15.34
C VAL A 42 2.51 6.19 -15.35
N VAL A 43 1.28 6.65 -15.23
CA VAL A 43 0.08 5.83 -15.09
C VAL A 43 -0.84 6.06 -16.27
N GLU A 44 -1.09 4.99 -17.03
CA GLU A 44 -1.96 5.02 -18.20
C GLU A 44 -3.40 4.63 -17.88
N ASP A 45 -3.61 3.76 -16.86
CA ASP A 45 -4.93 3.41 -16.35
C ASP A 45 -5.31 4.28 -15.14
N PRO A 46 -6.14 5.29 -15.33
CA PRO A 46 -6.48 6.25 -14.27
C PRO A 46 -7.58 5.77 -13.33
N PHE A 47 -8.22 4.64 -13.62
CA PHE A 47 -9.43 4.19 -12.92
C PHE A 47 -9.14 3.23 -11.76
N ALA A 48 -7.99 2.56 -11.80
CA ALA A 48 -7.56 1.69 -10.72
C ALA A 48 -6.90 2.50 -9.59
N PRO A 49 -7.27 2.26 -8.31
CA PRO A 49 -6.51 2.79 -7.18
C PRO A 49 -5.09 2.23 -7.19
N ALA A 50 -4.13 3.03 -6.77
CA ALA A 50 -2.73 2.63 -6.77
C ALA A 50 -1.98 3.19 -5.55
N ASP A 51 -1.06 2.38 -5.01
CA ASP A 51 -0.13 2.77 -3.96
C ASP A 51 1.27 2.97 -4.56
N PHE A 52 1.87 4.11 -4.26
CA PHE A 52 3.21 4.46 -4.73
C PHE A 52 4.17 4.58 -3.57
N ASP A 53 5.28 3.86 -3.62
CA ASP A 53 6.38 4.01 -2.66
C ASP A 53 7.12 5.32 -2.90
N LEU A 54 6.92 6.26 -2.00
CA LEU A 54 7.57 7.57 -2.03
C LEU A 54 8.85 7.62 -1.19
N THR A 55 9.18 6.57 -0.45
CA THR A 55 10.33 6.54 0.47
C THR A 55 11.63 7.09 -0.14
N PRO A 56 12.02 6.72 -1.38
CA PRO A 56 13.26 7.23 -1.98
C PRO A 56 13.15 8.65 -2.53
N TYR A 57 11.98 9.26 -2.53
CA TYR A 57 11.70 10.56 -3.17
C TYR A 57 11.46 11.69 -2.18
N VAL A 58 11.04 11.37 -0.97
CA VAL A 58 10.71 12.34 0.08
C VAL A 58 11.92 12.74 0.91
N LYS A 59 11.81 13.90 1.53
CA LYS A 59 12.82 14.49 2.43
C LYS A 59 12.15 15.03 3.68
N GLN A 60 12.93 15.32 4.69
CA GLN A 60 12.46 16.02 5.88
C GLN A 60 11.97 17.42 5.53
N GLY A 61 10.85 17.84 6.12
CA GLY A 61 10.20 19.12 5.84
C GLY A 61 9.22 19.04 4.67
N ASP A 62 9.16 20.11 3.90
CA ASP A 62 8.18 20.25 2.82
C ASP A 62 8.55 19.41 1.59
N ASN A 63 7.57 18.65 1.11
CA ASN A 63 7.65 17.86 -0.10
C ASN A 63 6.55 18.31 -1.06
N ILE A 64 6.91 18.47 -2.34
CA ILE A 64 5.97 18.82 -3.39
C ILE A 64 5.54 17.54 -4.08
N ILE A 65 4.24 17.25 -4.06
CA ILE A 65 3.62 16.15 -4.81
C ILE A 65 2.86 16.75 -5.97
N LEU A 66 3.17 16.35 -7.19
CA LEU A 66 2.59 16.90 -8.42
C LEU A 66 2.06 15.76 -9.30
N LEU A 67 0.81 15.90 -9.73
CA LEU A 67 0.22 15.12 -10.81
C LEU A 67 0.20 15.96 -12.08
N GLU A 68 0.96 15.54 -13.07
CA GLU A 68 0.92 16.08 -14.43
C GLU A 68 -0.10 15.27 -15.22
N LEU A 69 -1.29 15.83 -15.43
CA LEU A 69 -2.39 15.14 -16.11
C LEU A 69 -2.15 15.15 -17.61
N HIS A 70 -2.31 14.00 -18.23
CA HIS A 70 -2.17 13.87 -19.68
C HIS A 70 -3.52 14.12 -20.35
N GLU A 71 -3.53 14.89 -21.43
CA GLU A 71 -4.74 15.02 -22.25
C GLU A 71 -5.13 13.65 -22.80
N SER A 72 -6.39 13.27 -22.54
CA SER A 72 -6.92 12.04 -23.11
C SER A 72 -7.10 12.21 -24.62
N ASN A 73 -6.25 11.59 -25.41
CA ASN A 73 -6.48 11.39 -26.83
C ASN A 73 -7.55 10.31 -27.05
N THR A 74 -8.71 10.45 -26.40
CA THR A 74 -9.81 9.51 -26.61
C THR A 74 -10.32 9.63 -28.05
N PRO A 75 -10.39 8.52 -28.80
CA PRO A 75 -10.95 8.53 -30.15
C PRO A 75 -12.38 9.10 -30.16
N GLU A 76 -12.78 9.70 -31.25
CA GLU A 76 -14.09 10.40 -31.46
C GLU A 76 -15.35 9.61 -31.09
N LEU A 77 -15.23 8.32 -30.77
CA LEU A 77 -16.32 7.44 -30.37
C LEU A 77 -16.95 7.74 -29.00
N GLN A 78 -16.32 8.60 -28.18
CA GLN A 78 -16.84 9.00 -26.88
C GLN A 78 -17.42 10.43 -26.85
N LYS A 79 -17.76 11.02 -27.98
CA LYS A 79 -18.36 12.37 -28.09
C LYS A 79 -19.69 12.58 -27.37
N GLY A 80 -20.15 11.69 -26.52
CA GLY A 80 -21.37 11.84 -25.71
C GLY A 80 -21.12 11.77 -24.21
N PHE A 81 -19.89 11.52 -23.76
CA PHE A 81 -19.56 11.41 -22.37
C PHE A 81 -18.85 12.70 -21.92
N THR A 82 -19.52 13.53 -21.15
CA THR A 82 -18.85 14.64 -20.48
C THR A 82 -18.15 14.07 -19.26
N PRO A 83 -16.82 14.01 -19.22
CA PRO A 83 -16.11 13.52 -18.02
C PRO A 83 -16.50 14.42 -16.85
N THR A 84 -17.00 13.82 -15.77
CA THR A 84 -17.15 14.57 -14.52
C THR A 84 -15.74 14.97 -14.07
N PRO A 85 -15.48 16.27 -13.77
CA PRO A 85 -14.19 16.69 -13.29
C PRO A 85 -13.85 15.93 -12.01
N VAL A 86 -12.94 14.99 -12.08
CA VAL A 86 -12.44 14.29 -10.90
C VAL A 86 -11.41 15.21 -10.24
N LYS A 87 -11.53 15.40 -8.94
CA LYS A 87 -10.49 16.07 -8.16
C LYS A 87 -9.40 15.03 -7.88
N PRO A 88 -8.20 15.14 -8.46
CA PRO A 88 -7.21 14.07 -8.45
C PRO A 88 -6.80 13.55 -7.07
N PHE A 89 -6.90 14.39 -6.04
CA PHE A 89 -6.55 14.00 -4.66
C PHE A 89 -7.78 13.70 -3.78
N THR A 90 -8.96 13.49 -4.37
CA THR A 90 -10.15 13.10 -3.59
C THR A 90 -9.93 11.68 -3.04
N ASN A 91 -10.11 11.50 -1.74
CA ASN A 91 -9.86 10.26 -1.01
C ASN A 91 -8.42 9.72 -1.11
N SER A 92 -7.48 10.54 -1.60
CA SER A 92 -6.06 10.19 -1.60
C SER A 92 -5.43 10.53 -0.26
N TYR A 93 -4.47 9.73 0.16
CA TYR A 93 -3.80 9.93 1.45
C TYR A 93 -2.36 9.42 1.42
N LEU A 94 -1.54 10.00 2.29
CA LEU A 94 -0.23 9.48 2.62
C LEU A 94 -0.32 8.59 3.85
N PHE A 95 0.45 7.51 3.85
CA PHE A 95 0.58 6.66 5.03
C PHE A 95 2.02 6.18 5.20
N ALA A 96 2.37 5.91 6.44
CA ALA A 96 3.65 5.30 6.79
C ALA A 96 3.42 3.85 7.21
N GLN A 97 4.25 2.94 6.70
CA GLN A 97 4.28 1.55 7.09
C GLN A 97 5.62 1.24 7.72
N GLU A 98 5.62 0.63 8.90
CA GLU A 98 6.86 0.20 9.54
C GLU A 98 7.65 -0.73 8.63
N LYS A 99 8.96 -0.61 8.66
CA LYS A 99 9.87 -1.48 7.90
C LYS A 99 9.78 -2.94 8.32
N ARG A 100 9.32 -3.18 9.54
CA ARG A 100 9.00 -4.49 10.08
C ARG A 100 7.49 -4.64 10.12
N SER A 101 6.93 -5.45 9.23
CA SER A 101 5.48 -5.55 9.07
C SER A 101 5.06 -6.92 8.54
N ILE A 102 3.80 -7.28 8.79
CA ILE A 102 3.14 -8.36 8.07
C ILE A 102 2.85 -7.82 6.66
N ARG A 103 3.40 -8.48 5.65
CA ARG A 103 3.21 -8.13 4.25
C ARG A 103 1.92 -8.69 3.69
N ASP A 104 1.62 -9.93 4.06
CA ASP A 104 0.44 -10.65 3.60
C ASP A 104 0.15 -11.81 4.55
N PHE A 105 -1.06 -12.36 4.49
CA PHE A 105 -1.42 -13.58 5.18
C PHE A 105 -2.49 -14.34 4.42
N ASN A 106 -2.46 -15.66 4.55
CA ASN A 106 -3.46 -16.56 4.01
C ASN A 106 -4.00 -17.46 5.11
N VAL A 107 -5.32 -17.65 5.12
CA VAL A 107 -5.99 -18.51 6.11
C VAL A 107 -6.80 -19.56 5.37
N ALA A 108 -6.49 -20.82 5.59
CA ALA A 108 -7.25 -21.94 5.05
C ALA A 108 -7.77 -22.83 6.17
N LEU A 109 -9.04 -23.20 6.10
CA LEU A 109 -9.65 -24.20 7.00
C LEU A 109 -9.80 -25.52 6.24
N ILE A 110 -9.07 -26.53 6.64
CA ILE A 110 -9.11 -27.87 6.06
C ILE A 110 -9.94 -28.77 6.96
N PRO A 111 -11.20 -29.07 6.62
CA PRO A 111 -12.03 -29.97 7.44
C PRO A 111 -11.48 -31.40 7.38
N ASP A 112 -11.54 -32.11 8.50
CA ASP A 112 -11.24 -33.52 8.53
C ASP A 112 -12.30 -34.37 7.81
N SER A 113 -12.03 -35.65 7.60
CA SER A 113 -12.95 -36.58 6.91
C SER A 113 -14.30 -36.73 7.64
N THR A 114 -14.34 -36.50 8.94
CA THR A 114 -15.55 -36.59 9.77
C THR A 114 -16.34 -35.30 9.83
N ARG A 115 -15.77 -34.16 9.37
CA ARG A 115 -16.30 -32.79 9.45
C ARG A 115 -16.61 -32.33 10.89
N LYS A 116 -16.01 -32.99 11.88
CA LYS A 116 -16.15 -32.59 13.29
C LYS A 116 -14.99 -31.74 13.77
N PHE A 117 -13.86 -31.88 13.10
CA PHE A 117 -12.63 -31.13 13.37
C PHE A 117 -12.11 -30.53 12.08
N GLY A 118 -11.22 -29.60 12.19
CA GLY A 118 -10.51 -29.01 11.07
C GLY A 118 -9.13 -28.57 11.48
N VAL A 119 -8.23 -28.51 10.51
CA VAL A 119 -6.93 -27.88 10.66
C VAL A 119 -7.04 -26.48 10.14
N LEU A 120 -6.69 -25.49 10.96
CA LEU A 120 -6.49 -24.12 10.53
C LEU A 120 -5.04 -24.03 10.04
N ASP A 121 -4.91 -23.74 8.75
CA ASP A 121 -3.62 -23.44 8.13
C ASP A 121 -3.50 -21.94 8.00
N LEU A 122 -2.48 -21.35 8.62
CA LEU A 122 -2.21 -19.93 8.64
C LEU A 122 -0.80 -19.68 8.11
N GLU A 123 -0.72 -19.10 6.93
CA GLU A 123 0.52 -18.62 6.34
C GLU A 123 0.64 -17.11 6.56
N VAL A 124 1.77 -16.64 7.08
CA VAL A 124 2.00 -15.21 7.33
C VAL A 124 3.32 -14.81 6.71
N ILE A 125 3.27 -13.89 5.74
CA ILE A 125 4.46 -13.34 5.09
C ILE A 125 4.90 -12.09 5.84
N VAL A 126 6.12 -12.11 6.37
CA VAL A 126 6.71 -11.01 7.14
C VAL A 126 7.77 -10.29 6.31
N GLN A 127 7.76 -8.97 6.38
CA GLN A 127 8.74 -8.12 5.70
C GLN A 127 9.71 -7.52 6.69
N ASN A 128 11.02 -7.62 6.37
CA ASN A 128 12.08 -6.84 6.98
C ASN A 128 12.63 -5.83 5.95
N GLY A 129 12.30 -4.56 6.10
CA GLY A 129 12.78 -3.47 5.24
C GLY A 129 14.07 -2.81 5.74
N TYR A 130 14.61 -3.23 6.89
CA TYR A 130 15.91 -2.78 7.36
C TYR A 130 17.03 -3.41 6.51
N ASN A 131 18.23 -2.89 6.59
CA ASN A 131 19.39 -3.42 5.85
C ASN A 131 20.19 -4.46 6.66
N TYR A 132 19.67 -4.89 7.79
CA TYR A 132 20.24 -5.89 8.69
C TYR A 132 19.19 -6.93 9.06
N GLU A 133 19.66 -8.07 9.52
CA GLU A 133 18.83 -9.18 10.00
C GLU A 133 18.07 -8.74 11.26
N GLU A 134 16.79 -9.10 11.33
CA GLU A 134 15.90 -8.73 12.42
C GLU A 134 15.17 -9.95 12.98
N PRO A 135 15.23 -10.19 14.29
CA PRO A 135 14.36 -11.17 14.93
C PRO A 135 12.94 -10.61 15.01
N ILE A 136 11.97 -11.37 14.53
CA ILE A 136 10.56 -10.99 14.50
C ILE A 136 9.74 -12.08 15.19
N THR A 137 8.92 -11.67 16.14
CA THR A 137 7.94 -12.56 16.79
C THR A 137 6.59 -12.36 16.11
N VAL A 138 6.02 -13.42 15.57
CA VAL A 138 4.67 -13.45 14.98
C VAL A 138 3.75 -14.26 15.85
N GLY A 139 2.63 -13.67 16.25
CA GLY A 139 1.62 -14.33 17.05
C GLY A 139 0.24 -14.23 16.43
N PHE A 140 -0.61 -15.20 16.73
CA PHE A 140 -2.04 -15.15 16.42
C PHE A 140 -2.90 -15.70 17.56
N ASP A 141 -4.08 -15.15 17.66
CA ASP A 141 -5.14 -15.58 18.57
C ASP A 141 -6.38 -15.98 17.78
N ILE A 142 -7.03 -17.06 18.17
CA ILE A 142 -8.29 -17.51 17.58
C ILE A 142 -9.41 -17.33 18.62
N TYR A 143 -10.43 -16.58 18.24
CA TYR A 143 -11.58 -16.30 19.07
C TYR A 143 -12.85 -16.94 18.52
N ALA A 144 -13.69 -17.48 19.41
CA ALA A 144 -15.05 -17.84 19.07
C ALA A 144 -15.91 -16.58 18.84
N PRO A 145 -17.08 -16.69 18.16
CA PRO A 145 -17.97 -15.55 17.93
C PRO A 145 -18.45 -14.84 19.22
N ASN A 146 -18.40 -15.50 20.35
CA ASN A 146 -18.75 -14.95 21.67
C ASN A 146 -17.57 -14.26 22.38
N GLY A 147 -16.42 -14.09 21.68
CA GLY A 147 -15.22 -13.47 22.22
C GLY A 147 -14.34 -14.37 23.09
N LYS A 148 -14.68 -15.66 23.23
CA LYS A 148 -13.83 -16.59 23.97
C LYS A 148 -12.60 -16.99 23.17
N LEU A 149 -11.41 -16.85 23.76
CA LEU A 149 -10.17 -17.36 23.18
C LEU A 149 -10.24 -18.88 23.04
N LEU A 150 -10.02 -19.40 21.85
CA LEU A 150 -10.00 -20.83 21.51
C LEU A 150 -8.61 -21.39 21.50
N ASP A 151 -7.69 -20.67 20.84
CA ASP A 151 -6.32 -21.10 20.67
C ASP A 151 -5.41 -19.88 20.39
N PHE A 152 -4.10 -20.05 20.54
CA PHE A 152 -3.09 -19.06 20.22
C PHE A 152 -1.78 -19.73 19.87
N SER A 153 -0.95 -19.06 19.09
CA SER A 153 0.43 -19.49 18.85
C SER A 153 1.35 -18.28 18.70
N VAL A 154 2.62 -18.48 19.02
CA VAL A 154 3.68 -17.48 18.88
C VAL A 154 4.89 -18.17 18.28
N ASN A 155 5.45 -17.59 17.20
CA ASN A 155 6.61 -18.10 16.50
C ASN A 155 7.65 -17.00 16.35
N ASP A 156 8.91 -17.32 16.63
CA ASP A 156 10.05 -16.46 16.42
C ASP A 156 10.73 -16.86 15.12
N ILE A 157 10.92 -15.89 14.24
CA ILE A 157 11.65 -16.06 12.99
C ILE A 157 12.74 -14.99 12.89
N THR A 158 13.80 -15.29 12.14
CA THR A 158 14.84 -14.32 11.86
C THR A 158 14.81 -13.98 10.38
N VAL A 159 14.48 -12.76 10.04
CA VAL A 159 14.28 -12.32 8.66
C VAL A 159 15.50 -11.53 8.20
N PRO A 160 16.20 -11.98 7.14
CA PRO A 160 17.32 -11.25 6.57
C PRO A 160 16.95 -9.82 6.16
N GLY A 161 17.95 -8.94 6.11
CA GLY A 161 17.71 -7.54 5.73
C GLY A 161 17.18 -7.42 4.30
N ARG A 162 16.20 -6.53 4.11
CA ARG A 162 15.52 -6.24 2.83
C ARG A 162 14.90 -7.47 2.17
N SER A 163 14.32 -8.36 2.96
CA SER A 163 13.72 -9.60 2.49
C SER A 163 12.31 -9.83 3.05
N LEU A 164 11.68 -10.87 2.52
CA LEU A 164 10.44 -11.47 3.00
C LEU A 164 10.77 -12.86 3.52
N ASP A 165 10.03 -13.33 4.54
CA ASP A 165 10.05 -14.71 5.04
C ASP A 165 8.64 -15.14 5.45
N THR A 166 8.43 -16.47 5.61
CA THR A 166 7.11 -17.06 5.84
C THR A 166 7.16 -18.00 7.04
#